data_b92a8d50c756d3ebbcb97a90664cc947
#
_entry.id   b92a8d50c756d3ebbcb97a90664cc947
#
_cell.length_a   1.000
_cell.length_b   1.000
_cell.length_c   1.000
_cell.angle_alpha   90.00
_cell.angle_beta   90.00
_cell.angle_gamma   90.00
#
_symmetry.space_group_name_H-M   'P 1'
#
loop_
_entity.id
_entity.type
_entity.pdbx_description
1 polymer ?
#
loop_
_entity_poly.entity_id
_entity_poly.type
_entity_poly.pdbx_seq_one_letter_code
_entity_poly.pdbx_strand_id
1 'polypeptide(L)'
;MRRALAAALLAWTAPQGAFAAELLVSRIASDAAADGLVPVDLTLLNDGAQPLDYQAPARIAATLTLDGRPQPVMLERRAETPDRQRVAAGAFARLGYGLRLPAGGAASDAVLTLQSGGTGGFAFRLPAPAVELADADGTDAPPAAPAAPVVVRSRYDSATGDTGNSFLANLSPYQPIYAVMGRGTNTDARIQLSFKYQLFGEGGPGGGKRSWLEGVHFAYTQRLYWDLDADSSPFRNIDYMPELFYLFPAREVRDGLALGGQIGVQHESNGRDGAASRSANSVYVQPVATMPVGGDYKLSIGPRFWVYGGLRDNPDLRRYRGNSGLFVQLGQDEGWRLTSNSRFNFGSGKGAIDAELSYPLSRLIDEQVKLYLFGHVFTGYGENLLDYNRHATRLRIGIAIVR
;
A
#
# COMPACT_ATOMS: atom_id res chain seq x y z
N MET A 1 30.40 57.14 16.46
CA MET A 1 30.46 55.96 17.35
C MET A 1 29.79 54.77 16.62
N ARG A 2 30.59 53.93 15.93
CA ARG A 2 30.15 52.74 15.22
C ARG A 2 30.39 51.54 16.11
N ARG A 3 29.35 50.81 16.53
CA ARG A 3 29.47 49.51 17.20
C ARG A 3 29.33 48.41 16.18
N ALA A 4 30.42 47.68 15.94
CA ALA A 4 30.44 46.45 15.18
C ALA A 4 29.87 45.32 16.01
N LEU A 5 28.84 44.62 15.52
CA LEU A 5 28.41 43.32 16.03
C LEU A 5 29.20 42.24 15.34
N ALA A 6 30.06 41.55 16.09
CA ALA A 6 30.71 40.32 15.65
C ALA A 6 29.71 39.16 15.82
N ALA A 7 29.29 38.55 14.69
CA ALA A 7 28.55 37.31 14.68
C ALA A 7 29.53 36.14 14.84
N ALA A 8 29.46 35.44 15.97
CA ALA A 8 30.20 34.20 16.21
C ALA A 8 29.43 33.06 15.51
N LEU A 9 29.99 32.55 14.39
CA LEU A 9 29.60 31.27 13.80
C LEU A 9 30.11 30.14 14.71
N LEU A 10 29.23 29.57 15.51
CA LEU A 10 29.46 28.27 16.13
C LEU A 10 29.37 27.19 15.03
N ALA A 11 30.50 26.71 14.56
CA ALA A 11 30.60 25.50 13.79
C ALA A 11 30.24 24.33 14.72
N TRP A 12 29.05 23.77 14.52
CA TRP A 12 28.64 22.52 15.14
C TRP A 12 29.34 21.37 14.40
N THR A 13 30.48 20.92 14.91
CA THR A 13 31.05 19.64 14.53
C THR A 13 30.18 18.54 15.14
N ALA A 14 29.27 18.00 14.35
CA ALA A 14 28.60 16.74 14.70
C ALA A 14 29.69 15.65 14.83
N PRO A 15 29.67 14.81 15.87
CA PRO A 15 30.53 13.66 15.94
C PRO A 15 30.21 12.76 14.74
N GLN A 16 31.21 12.45 13.90
CA GLN A 16 31.09 11.41 12.92
C GLN A 16 30.99 10.09 13.69
N GLY A 17 29.76 9.65 13.96
CA GLY A 17 29.48 8.34 14.46
C GLY A 17 29.98 7.32 13.43
N ALA A 18 30.83 6.39 13.88
CA ALA A 18 31.21 5.24 13.11
C ALA A 18 29.92 4.55 12.65
N PHE A 19 29.64 4.54 11.36
CA PHE A 19 28.51 3.81 10.79
C PHE A 19 28.75 2.33 11.03
N ALA A 20 27.96 1.76 11.93
CA ALA A 20 27.97 0.33 12.20
C ALA A 20 27.21 -0.33 11.04
N ALA A 21 27.77 -1.43 10.53
CA ALA A 21 27.06 -2.25 9.56
C ALA A 21 25.67 -2.63 10.09
N GLU A 22 24.65 -2.38 9.31
CA GLU A 22 23.29 -2.71 9.68
C GLU A 22 22.97 -4.14 9.27
N LEU A 23 22.46 -4.93 10.22
CA LEU A 23 22.08 -6.33 10.03
C LEU A 23 20.54 -6.42 10.15
N LEU A 24 19.89 -6.84 9.07
CA LEU A 24 18.45 -6.90 8.96
C LEU A 24 17.96 -8.32 8.66
N VAL A 25 16.84 -8.75 9.26
CA VAL A 25 16.16 -9.98 8.85
C VAL A 25 15.45 -9.72 7.52
N SER A 26 15.82 -10.44 6.47
CA SER A 26 15.25 -10.24 5.13
C SER A 26 14.27 -11.34 4.72
N ARG A 27 14.34 -12.51 5.33
CA ARG A 27 13.43 -13.63 5.06
C ARG A 27 13.46 -14.64 6.21
N ILE A 28 12.30 -15.25 6.49
CA ILE A 28 12.16 -16.45 7.33
C ILE A 28 11.38 -17.47 6.51
N ALA A 29 11.89 -18.68 6.38
CA ALA A 29 11.21 -19.75 5.66
C ALA A 29 9.96 -20.21 6.44
N SER A 30 8.95 -20.71 5.70
CA SER A 30 7.73 -21.25 6.30
C SER A 30 7.95 -22.63 6.94
N ASP A 31 8.96 -23.36 6.48
CA ASP A 31 9.19 -24.75 6.87
C ASP A 31 10.57 -24.92 7.49
N ALA A 32 10.67 -25.84 8.45
CA ALA A 32 11.96 -26.22 9.00
C ALA A 32 12.77 -27.02 7.97
N ALA A 33 14.07 -26.77 7.93
CA ALA A 33 15.00 -27.58 7.15
C ALA A 33 15.19 -28.99 7.79
N ALA A 34 15.89 -29.87 7.08
CA ALA A 34 16.16 -31.26 7.55
C ALA A 34 16.86 -31.33 8.91
N ASP A 35 17.53 -30.27 9.33
CA ASP A 35 18.19 -30.14 10.65
C ASP A 35 17.24 -29.65 11.77
N GLY A 36 15.95 -29.44 11.45
CA GLY A 36 14.93 -28.97 12.39
C GLY A 36 15.03 -27.48 12.70
N LEU A 37 15.83 -26.71 11.95
CA LEU A 37 15.93 -25.27 12.07
C LEU A 37 15.11 -24.59 10.98
N VAL A 38 14.40 -23.52 11.33
CA VAL A 38 13.74 -22.64 10.36
C VAL A 38 14.78 -21.71 9.75
N PRO A 39 14.99 -21.74 8.42
CA PRO A 39 15.94 -20.87 7.76
C PRO A 39 15.58 -19.38 7.91
N VAL A 40 16.56 -18.57 8.31
CA VAL A 40 16.47 -17.13 8.48
C VAL A 40 17.58 -16.48 7.64
N ASP A 41 17.19 -15.71 6.63
CA ASP A 41 18.12 -14.93 5.83
C ASP A 41 18.26 -13.53 6.44
N LEU A 42 19.50 -13.13 6.70
CA LEU A 42 19.86 -11.79 7.15
C LEU A 42 20.54 -11.04 6.01
N THR A 43 20.25 -9.76 5.88
CA THR A 43 20.95 -8.85 4.97
C THR A 43 21.90 -7.96 5.78
N LEU A 44 23.18 -8.04 5.46
CA LEU A 44 24.20 -7.14 5.97
C LEU A 44 24.36 -5.98 4.99
N LEU A 45 24.00 -4.77 5.38
CA LEU A 45 24.11 -3.56 4.57
C LEU A 45 25.37 -2.80 4.96
N ASN A 46 26.15 -2.41 3.96
CA ASN A 46 27.25 -1.46 4.11
C ASN A 46 26.88 -0.14 3.39
N ASP A 47 26.35 0.80 4.12
CA ASP A 47 26.03 2.15 3.64
C ASP A 47 27.21 3.12 3.71
N GLY A 48 28.36 2.66 4.25
CA GLY A 48 29.59 3.42 4.34
C GLY A 48 30.30 3.61 3.01
N ALA A 49 31.21 4.58 2.96
CA ALA A 49 32.03 4.90 1.78
C ALA A 49 33.23 3.94 1.56
N GLN A 50 33.47 3.02 2.48
CA GLN A 50 34.59 2.07 2.45
C GLN A 50 34.08 0.61 2.45
N PRO A 51 34.83 -0.34 1.85
CA PRO A 51 34.50 -1.74 1.98
C PRO A 51 34.53 -2.19 3.44
N LEU A 52 33.56 -3.01 3.83
CA LEU A 52 33.40 -3.57 5.16
C LEU A 52 33.87 -5.02 5.18
N ASP A 53 34.79 -5.37 6.09
CA ASP A 53 35.11 -6.76 6.42
C ASP A 53 34.32 -7.17 7.66
N TYR A 54 33.22 -7.93 7.47
CA TYR A 54 32.33 -8.34 8.54
C TYR A 54 32.62 -9.77 8.96
N GLN A 55 32.77 -9.98 10.27
CA GLN A 55 32.87 -11.33 10.85
C GLN A 55 31.48 -11.78 11.30
N ALA A 56 30.88 -12.70 10.55
CA ALA A 56 29.55 -13.24 10.85
C ALA A 56 29.63 -14.12 12.11
N PRO A 57 28.96 -13.76 13.23
CA PRO A 57 29.03 -14.52 14.45
C PRO A 57 28.39 -15.91 14.28
N ALA A 58 28.90 -16.93 15.00
CA ALA A 58 28.31 -18.26 14.98
C ALA A 58 26.88 -18.28 15.52
N ARG A 59 26.55 -17.36 16.42
CA ARG A 59 25.23 -17.19 17.01
C ARG A 59 24.86 -15.71 17.14
N ILE A 60 23.59 -15.39 16.90
CA ILE A 60 23.04 -14.05 17.08
C ILE A 60 21.88 -14.11 18.05
N ALA A 61 21.92 -13.28 19.09
CA ALA A 61 20.83 -13.15 20.05
C ALA A 61 19.65 -12.41 19.42
N ALA A 62 18.45 -12.97 19.57
CA ALA A 62 17.21 -12.39 19.06
C ALA A 62 16.08 -12.59 20.07
N THR A 63 14.99 -11.87 19.88
CA THR A 63 13.75 -12.04 20.63
C THR A 63 12.67 -12.53 19.68
N LEU A 64 12.07 -13.67 19.99
CA LEU A 64 10.91 -14.20 19.30
C LEU A 64 9.65 -13.87 20.12
N THR A 65 8.76 -13.06 19.59
CA THR A 65 7.47 -12.74 20.21
C THR A 65 6.40 -13.63 19.62
N LEU A 66 5.80 -14.49 20.44
CA LEU A 66 4.69 -15.38 20.08
C LEU A 66 3.45 -14.94 20.85
N ASP A 67 2.34 -14.67 20.15
CA ASP A 67 1.08 -14.22 20.75
C ASP A 67 1.26 -13.08 21.77
N GLY A 68 2.13 -12.12 21.43
CA GLY A 68 2.48 -10.98 22.28
C GLY A 68 3.42 -11.28 23.46
N ARG A 69 3.96 -12.51 23.59
CA ARG A 69 4.91 -12.89 24.64
C ARG A 69 6.33 -12.99 24.09
N PRO A 70 7.24 -12.10 24.49
CA PRO A 70 8.62 -12.13 24.05
C PRO A 70 9.39 -13.28 24.72
N GLN A 71 10.19 -14.02 23.94
CA GLN A 71 11.06 -15.10 24.37
C GLN A 71 12.46 -14.89 23.77
N PRO A 72 13.55 -15.01 24.56
CA PRO A 72 14.89 -14.93 24.01
C PRO A 72 15.19 -16.19 23.19
N VAL A 73 15.73 -15.99 21.98
CA VAL A 73 16.13 -17.07 21.08
C VAL A 73 17.53 -16.80 20.53
N MET A 74 18.18 -17.84 20.01
CA MET A 74 19.48 -17.73 19.35
C MET A 74 19.34 -18.19 17.90
N LEU A 75 19.79 -17.36 16.96
CA LEU A 75 19.99 -17.74 15.58
C LEU A 75 21.35 -18.40 15.43
N GLU A 76 21.42 -19.56 14.81
CA GLU A 76 22.66 -20.33 14.57
C GLU A 76 23.08 -20.13 13.12
N ARG A 77 24.38 -19.78 12.88
CA ARG A 77 24.89 -19.57 11.52
C ARG A 77 24.89 -20.89 10.76
N ARG A 78 24.34 -20.90 9.55
CA ARG A 78 24.31 -22.09 8.70
C ARG A 78 25.66 -22.34 8.04
N ALA A 79 25.95 -23.61 7.74
CA ALA A 79 27.24 -24.05 7.22
C ALA A 79 27.64 -23.37 5.88
N GLU A 80 26.66 -23.06 5.07
CA GLU A 80 26.84 -22.35 3.78
C GLU A 80 27.19 -20.86 3.93
N THR A 81 27.06 -20.27 5.12
CA THR A 81 27.39 -18.87 5.37
C THR A 81 28.84 -18.74 5.84
N PRO A 82 29.70 -18.07 5.07
CA PRO A 82 31.10 -17.83 5.44
C PRO A 82 31.20 -17.09 6.78
N ASP A 83 32.23 -17.39 7.56
CA ASP A 83 32.52 -16.70 8.82
C ASP A 83 33.02 -15.26 8.61
N ARG A 84 33.55 -14.96 7.43
CA ARG A 84 33.98 -13.62 7.02
C ARG A 84 33.36 -13.25 5.70
N GLN A 85 32.78 -12.06 5.66
CA GLN A 85 32.13 -11.51 4.48
C GLN A 85 32.66 -10.12 4.20
N ARG A 86 33.21 -9.90 2.98
CA ARG A 86 33.59 -8.58 2.53
C ARG A 86 32.46 -7.95 1.70
N VAL A 87 32.00 -6.78 2.13
CA VAL A 87 30.90 -6.06 1.49
C VAL A 87 31.44 -4.74 0.96
N ALA A 88 31.33 -4.51 -0.34
CA ALA A 88 31.77 -3.26 -0.95
C ALA A 88 30.96 -2.06 -0.41
N ALA A 89 31.51 -0.85 -0.56
CA ALA A 89 30.80 0.37 -0.22
C ALA A 89 29.47 0.48 -0.98
N GLY A 90 28.38 0.79 -0.29
CA GLY A 90 27.02 0.88 -0.84
C GLY A 90 26.41 -0.44 -1.30
N ALA A 91 27.00 -1.59 -0.92
CA ALA A 91 26.52 -2.92 -1.27
C ALA A 91 25.97 -3.68 -0.07
N PHE A 92 25.40 -4.85 -0.31
CA PHE A 92 24.91 -5.74 0.72
C PHE A 92 25.39 -7.17 0.52
N ALA A 93 25.36 -7.97 1.60
CA ALA A 93 25.59 -9.41 1.56
C ALA A 93 24.47 -10.14 2.28
N ARG A 94 24.15 -11.37 1.83
CA ARG A 94 23.20 -12.25 2.50
C ARG A 94 23.91 -13.23 3.40
N LEU A 95 23.37 -13.42 4.62
CA LEU A 95 23.89 -14.32 5.63
C LEU A 95 22.75 -15.26 6.04
N GLY A 96 22.95 -16.57 5.90
CA GLY A 96 21.97 -17.59 6.29
C GLY A 96 22.16 -18.01 7.74
N TYR A 97 21.08 -17.97 8.51
CA TYR A 97 20.98 -18.45 9.88
C TYR A 97 19.84 -19.45 10.03
N GLY A 98 19.79 -20.18 11.12
CA GLY A 98 18.69 -21.08 11.49
C GLY A 98 18.10 -20.67 12.83
N LEU A 99 16.78 -20.65 12.91
CA LEU A 99 16.03 -20.42 14.15
C LEU A 99 15.48 -21.75 14.66
N ARG A 100 15.84 -22.13 15.90
CA ARG A 100 15.19 -23.26 16.59
C ARG A 100 13.91 -22.77 17.26
N LEU A 101 12.78 -23.35 16.82
CA LEU A 101 11.50 -23.03 17.43
C LEU A 101 11.32 -23.74 18.78
N PRO A 102 10.62 -23.12 19.74
CA PRO A 102 10.19 -23.78 20.95
C PRO A 102 9.28 -24.96 20.64
N ALA A 103 9.43 -26.07 21.35
CA ALA A 103 8.57 -27.24 21.19
C ALA A 103 7.13 -26.92 21.60
N GLY A 104 6.14 -27.31 20.78
CA GLY A 104 4.72 -27.25 21.13
C GLY A 104 3.93 -26.01 20.64
N GLY A 105 4.45 -25.22 19.72
CA GLY A 105 3.74 -24.06 19.15
C GLY A 105 2.66 -24.49 18.13
N ALA A 106 1.38 -24.12 18.39
CA ALA A 106 0.36 -24.11 17.33
C ALA A 106 0.71 -23.05 16.29
N ALA A 107 0.11 -23.14 15.07
CA ALA A 107 0.28 -22.11 14.06
C ALA A 107 -0.08 -20.73 14.64
N SER A 108 0.90 -19.85 14.84
CA SER A 108 0.71 -18.53 15.45
C SER A 108 1.53 -17.47 14.74
N ASP A 109 1.06 -16.24 14.84
CA ASP A 109 1.80 -15.08 14.33
C ASP A 109 3.01 -14.81 15.26
N ALA A 110 4.19 -14.68 14.67
CA ALA A 110 5.45 -14.52 15.38
C ALA A 110 6.20 -13.28 14.88
N VAL A 111 6.92 -12.61 15.77
CA VAL A 111 7.82 -11.50 15.42
C VAL A 111 9.22 -11.82 15.93
N LEU A 112 10.20 -11.81 15.03
CA LEU A 112 11.62 -11.99 15.37
C LEU A 112 12.32 -10.63 15.35
N THR A 113 12.98 -10.27 16.44
CA THR A 113 13.75 -9.02 16.58
C THR A 113 15.19 -9.34 16.95
N LEU A 114 16.17 -8.81 16.22
CA LEU A 114 17.59 -8.95 16.54
C LEU A 114 17.97 -8.03 17.69
N GLN A 115 18.79 -8.52 18.65
CA GLN A 115 19.25 -7.71 19.79
C GLN A 115 20.44 -6.81 19.43
N SER A 116 21.21 -7.16 18.39
CA SER A 116 22.35 -6.40 17.89
C SER A 116 22.11 -5.97 16.44
N GLY A 117 21.41 -4.89 16.23
CA GLY A 117 21.04 -4.39 14.91
C GLY A 117 19.87 -3.42 15.06
N GLY A 118 19.36 -2.88 13.96
CA GLY A 118 18.26 -1.93 13.98
C GLY A 118 17.04 -2.39 14.79
N THR A 119 16.22 -1.46 15.22
CA THR A 119 15.06 -1.66 16.11
C THR A 119 13.86 -2.35 15.44
N GLY A 120 14.03 -2.95 14.25
CA GLY A 120 12.97 -3.59 13.47
C GLY A 120 12.72 -5.06 13.91
N GLY A 121 11.44 -5.43 14.03
CA GLY A 121 11.01 -6.83 14.19
C GLY A 121 10.48 -7.39 12.87
N PHE A 122 10.83 -8.63 12.52
CA PHE A 122 10.31 -9.33 11.35
C PHE A 122 9.12 -10.21 11.75
N ALA A 123 7.93 -9.91 11.23
CA ALA A 123 6.72 -10.69 11.48
C ALA A 123 6.61 -11.85 10.49
N PHE A 124 6.32 -13.06 10.99
CA PHE A 124 6.12 -14.26 10.19
C PHE A 124 5.12 -15.21 10.87
N ARG A 125 4.60 -16.16 10.12
CA ARG A 125 3.68 -17.16 10.64
C ARG A 125 4.41 -18.48 10.83
N LEU A 126 4.34 -19.04 12.04
CA LEU A 126 4.83 -20.37 12.32
C LEU A 126 3.95 -21.42 11.64
N PRO A 127 4.54 -22.43 10.96
CA PRO A 127 3.77 -23.56 10.45
C PRO A 127 3.18 -24.37 11.62
N ALA A 128 2.00 -24.96 11.39
CA ALA A 128 1.48 -25.97 12.32
C ALA A 128 2.45 -27.17 12.34
N PRO A 129 2.70 -27.80 13.49
CA PRO A 129 3.48 -29.03 13.54
C PRO A 129 2.81 -30.07 12.63
N ALA A 130 3.61 -30.74 11.77
CA ALA A 130 3.11 -31.83 10.97
C ALA A 130 2.59 -32.92 11.93
N VAL A 131 1.28 -33.11 11.95
CA VAL A 131 0.67 -34.26 12.61
C VAL A 131 0.95 -35.44 11.71
N GLU A 132 1.85 -36.30 12.12
CA GLU A 132 2.05 -37.62 11.54
C GLU A 132 0.72 -38.39 11.73
N LEU A 133 -0.08 -38.46 10.66
CA LEU A 133 -1.28 -39.30 10.65
C LEU A 133 -0.83 -40.75 10.70
N ALA A 134 -0.91 -41.34 11.88
CA ALA A 134 -0.91 -42.78 12.00
C ALA A 134 -2.14 -43.31 11.27
N ASP A 135 -1.93 -44.24 10.35
CA ASP A 135 -2.99 -44.97 9.65
C ASP A 135 -3.96 -45.56 10.68
N ALA A 136 -5.17 -45.00 10.76
CA ALA A 136 -6.32 -45.61 11.43
C ALA A 136 -7.36 -45.91 10.36
N ASP A 137 -7.40 -47.19 10.03
CA ASP A 137 -8.46 -47.84 9.27
C ASP A 137 -9.83 -47.64 9.93
N GLY A 138 -10.84 -47.27 9.17
CA GLY A 138 -12.26 -47.51 9.48
C GLY A 138 -13.12 -46.37 9.97
N THR A 139 -14.02 -45.96 9.06
CA THR A 139 -15.42 -45.55 9.24
C THR A 139 -15.78 -44.34 10.09
N ASP A 140 -16.63 -43.52 9.48
CA ASP A 140 -17.45 -42.41 10.01
C ASP A 140 -16.77 -41.05 10.17
N ALA A 141 -16.74 -40.32 9.05
CA ALA A 141 -16.51 -38.88 9.08
C ALA A 141 -17.82 -38.17 9.57
N PRO A 142 -17.73 -37.36 10.63
CA PRO A 142 -18.80 -36.42 10.94
C PRO A 142 -18.87 -35.32 9.85
N PRO A 143 -20.05 -34.73 9.61
CA PRO A 143 -20.23 -33.74 8.58
C PRO A 143 -19.32 -32.54 8.82
N ALA A 144 -18.68 -32.07 7.77
CA ALA A 144 -17.79 -30.92 7.77
C ALA A 144 -18.48 -29.71 8.43
N ALA A 145 -17.83 -29.17 9.46
CA ALA A 145 -18.24 -27.91 10.07
C ALA A 145 -18.23 -26.80 8.96
N PRO A 146 -19.21 -25.88 8.98
CA PRO A 146 -19.27 -24.81 7.99
C PRO A 146 -17.95 -24.03 8.02
N ALA A 147 -17.36 -23.86 6.84
CA ALA A 147 -16.14 -23.08 6.66
C ALA A 147 -16.30 -21.72 7.33
N ALA A 148 -15.36 -21.36 8.20
CA ALA A 148 -15.33 -20.05 8.83
C ALA A 148 -15.39 -18.95 7.74
N PRO A 149 -16.15 -17.86 7.98
CA PRO A 149 -16.33 -16.82 6.97
C PRO A 149 -14.97 -16.27 6.54
N VAL A 150 -14.73 -16.33 5.24
CA VAL A 150 -13.55 -15.72 4.63
C VAL A 150 -13.71 -14.21 4.81
N VAL A 151 -13.07 -13.68 5.83
CA VAL A 151 -12.89 -12.23 5.96
C VAL A 151 -12.13 -11.79 4.73
N VAL A 152 -12.80 -11.11 3.80
CA VAL A 152 -12.18 -10.48 2.66
C VAL A 152 -11.31 -9.34 3.18
N ARG A 153 -10.12 -9.66 3.66
CA ARG A 153 -9.06 -8.70 3.81
C ARG A 153 -8.62 -8.39 2.39
N SER A 154 -8.82 -7.15 1.97
CA SER A 154 -8.06 -6.60 0.86
C SER A 154 -6.60 -6.98 1.13
N ARG A 155 -6.03 -7.86 0.28
CA ARG A 155 -4.62 -8.26 0.34
C ARG A 155 -3.71 -7.14 -0.17
N TYR A 156 -3.90 -5.96 0.35
CA TYR A 156 -2.85 -4.97 0.43
C TYR A 156 -2.25 -5.07 1.83
N ASP A 157 -1.76 -6.25 2.16
CA ASP A 157 -0.73 -6.32 3.18
C ASP A 157 0.40 -5.48 2.66
N SER A 158 0.63 -4.37 3.34
CA SER A 158 1.87 -3.63 3.23
C SER A 158 2.97 -4.67 3.27
N ALA A 159 3.58 -4.99 2.13
CA ALA A 159 4.85 -5.66 2.16
C ALA A 159 5.70 -4.76 3.04
N THR A 160 5.92 -5.19 4.25
CA THR A 160 6.90 -4.61 5.14
C THR A 160 8.24 -4.82 4.47
N GLY A 161 8.55 -3.95 3.51
CA GLY A 161 9.93 -3.63 3.24
C GLY A 161 10.40 -2.99 4.53
N ASP A 162 10.96 -3.81 5.38
CA ASP A 162 11.45 -3.42 6.68
C ASP A 162 12.58 -2.40 6.49
N THR A 163 12.23 -1.15 6.60
CA THR A 163 13.19 -0.05 6.67
C THR A 163 13.34 0.47 8.09
N GLY A 164 12.77 -0.24 9.10
CA GLY A 164 12.78 0.20 10.49
C GLY A 164 12.06 1.52 10.73
N ASN A 165 11.26 1.98 9.77
CA ASN A 165 10.54 3.24 9.81
C ASN A 165 9.05 2.97 9.98
N SER A 166 8.50 3.31 11.15
CA SER A 166 7.07 3.19 11.44
C SER A 166 6.18 3.93 10.42
N PHE A 167 6.73 4.90 9.68
CA PHE A 167 6.04 5.58 8.60
C PHE A 167 5.55 4.60 7.51
N LEU A 168 6.40 3.66 7.08
CA LEU A 168 6.03 2.70 6.04
C LEU A 168 4.98 1.68 6.50
N ALA A 169 4.93 1.35 7.78
CA ALA A 169 3.92 0.45 8.32
C ALA A 169 2.50 1.00 8.19
N ASN A 170 2.35 2.33 8.25
CA ASN A 170 1.08 3.02 8.13
C ASN A 170 0.77 3.52 6.71
N LEU A 171 1.73 3.41 5.78
CA LEU A 171 1.59 3.82 4.38
C LEU A 171 1.01 2.68 3.54
N SER A 172 0.00 2.97 2.73
CA SER A 172 -0.60 1.98 1.83
C SER A 172 -1.14 2.64 0.57
N PRO A 173 -1.32 1.89 -0.53
CA PRO A 173 -2.02 2.39 -1.70
C PRO A 173 -3.44 2.83 -1.33
N TYR A 174 -3.96 3.84 -2.05
CA TYR A 174 -5.33 4.34 -1.85
C TYR A 174 -6.20 4.17 -3.10
N GLN A 175 -5.82 4.80 -4.21
CA GLN A 175 -6.43 4.60 -5.51
C GLN A 175 -5.43 3.90 -6.44
N PRO A 176 -5.83 3.43 -7.62
CA PRO A 176 -4.92 2.81 -8.57
C PRO A 176 -3.71 3.71 -8.91
N ILE A 177 -2.53 3.09 -9.06
CA ILE A 177 -1.30 3.76 -9.48
C ILE A 177 -0.96 3.24 -10.87
N TYR A 178 -1.04 4.10 -11.88
CA TYR A 178 -0.93 3.72 -13.28
C TYR A 178 -0.33 4.80 -14.17
N ALA A 179 0.09 4.37 -15.35
CA ALA A 179 0.40 5.20 -16.49
C ALA A 179 -0.30 4.64 -17.72
N VAL A 180 -1.14 5.45 -18.36
CA VAL A 180 -1.93 5.07 -19.54
C VAL A 180 -1.81 6.13 -20.62
N MET A 181 -1.86 5.71 -21.88
CA MET A 181 -1.80 6.60 -23.05
C MET A 181 -2.81 6.20 -24.11
N GLY A 182 -3.25 7.18 -24.89
CA GLY A 182 -4.18 7.00 -26.00
C GLY A 182 -4.31 8.32 -26.77
N ARG A 183 -4.24 8.27 -28.08
CA ARG A 183 -4.33 9.45 -28.94
C ARG A 183 -5.73 10.08 -28.88
N GLY A 184 -5.80 11.36 -29.05
CA GLY A 184 -7.09 12.00 -29.24
C GLY A 184 -7.18 13.49 -29.00
N THR A 185 -6.42 14.11 -28.12
CA THR A 185 -6.38 15.56 -27.88
C THR A 185 -5.32 15.86 -26.80
N ASN A 186 -5.24 17.10 -26.36
CA ASN A 186 -4.27 17.67 -25.40
C ASN A 186 -4.16 16.99 -24.00
N THR A 187 -4.61 15.76 -23.84
CA THR A 187 -4.43 14.91 -22.64
C THR A 187 -4.23 13.45 -23.07
N ASP A 188 -3.24 13.21 -23.91
CA ASP A 188 -3.00 11.90 -24.51
C ASP A 188 -2.59 10.86 -23.48
N ALA A 189 -1.81 11.25 -22.50
CA ALA A 189 -1.44 10.34 -21.42
C ALA A 189 -1.98 10.85 -20.06
N ARG A 190 -2.27 9.90 -19.18
CA ARG A 190 -2.64 10.15 -17.80
C ARG A 190 -1.81 9.26 -16.88
N ILE A 191 -1.19 9.88 -15.88
CA ILE A 191 -0.47 9.20 -14.81
C ILE A 191 -1.21 9.49 -13.52
N GLN A 192 -1.41 8.47 -12.69
CA GLN A 192 -1.98 8.62 -11.35
C GLN A 192 -1.06 8.01 -10.31
N LEU A 193 -0.77 8.80 -9.28
CA LEU A 193 -0.09 8.38 -8.07
C LEU A 193 -1.05 8.55 -6.90
N SER A 194 -1.14 7.55 -6.02
CA SER A 194 -2.06 7.63 -4.89
C SER A 194 -1.64 6.76 -3.74
N PHE A 195 -1.69 7.34 -2.54
CA PHE A 195 -1.42 6.64 -1.29
C PHE A 195 -2.31 7.17 -0.16
N LYS A 196 -2.45 6.39 0.89
CA LYS A 196 -3.02 6.81 2.18
C LYS A 196 -2.08 6.44 3.32
N TYR A 197 -2.17 7.22 4.38
CA TYR A 197 -1.41 7.06 5.61
C TYR A 197 -2.36 6.99 6.80
N GLN A 198 -2.30 5.93 7.58
CA GLN A 198 -3.05 5.80 8.82
C GLN A 198 -2.40 6.68 9.88
N LEU A 199 -3.16 7.68 10.39
CA LEU A 199 -2.59 8.70 11.29
C LEU A 199 -2.41 8.22 12.73
N PHE A 200 -3.19 7.23 13.16
CA PHE A 200 -3.18 6.72 14.53
C PHE A 200 -3.16 5.20 14.55
N GLY A 201 -2.47 4.63 15.53
CA GLY A 201 -2.27 3.19 15.65
C GLY A 201 -1.06 2.69 14.88
N GLU A 202 -0.64 1.48 15.18
CA GLU A 202 0.40 0.80 14.43
C GLU A 202 -0.27 -0.02 13.31
N GLY A 203 0.13 0.23 12.08
CA GLY A 203 -0.33 -0.52 10.90
C GLY A 203 0.20 -1.95 10.92
N GLY A 204 -0.48 -2.83 11.65
CA GLY A 204 -0.11 -4.24 11.71
C GLY A 204 -1.18 -5.08 12.43
N PRO A 205 -1.12 -6.42 12.32
CA PRO A 205 -2.06 -7.33 13.00
C PRO A 205 -1.83 -7.47 14.50
N GLY A 206 -1.24 -6.47 15.15
CA GLY A 206 -0.98 -6.43 16.58
C GLY A 206 -2.27 -6.33 17.40
N GLY A 207 -2.55 -7.32 18.24
CA GLY A 207 -3.78 -7.53 19.00
C GLY A 207 -4.03 -6.57 20.17
N GLY A 208 -3.74 -5.27 20.04
CA GLY A 208 -4.18 -4.24 20.98
C GLY A 208 -5.68 -3.92 20.83
N LYS A 209 -6.30 -3.33 21.85
CA LYS A 209 -7.67 -2.79 21.73
C LYS A 209 -7.67 -1.75 20.63
N ARG A 210 -8.34 -2.03 19.51
CA ARG A 210 -8.47 -1.10 18.38
C ARG A 210 -9.10 0.21 18.85
N SER A 211 -8.35 1.29 18.70
CA SER A 211 -8.88 2.63 18.93
C SER A 211 -9.75 3.04 17.74
N TRP A 212 -10.84 3.76 17.98
CA TRP A 212 -11.62 4.35 16.90
C TRP A 212 -10.77 5.33 16.04
N LEU A 213 -9.69 5.89 16.59
CA LEU A 213 -8.76 6.76 15.88
C LEU A 213 -8.01 6.06 14.74
N GLU A 214 -7.89 4.74 14.76
CA GLU A 214 -7.24 3.97 13.68
C GLU A 214 -7.96 4.11 12.33
N GLY A 215 -9.23 4.53 12.34
CA GLY A 215 -9.96 4.86 11.13
C GLY A 215 -9.55 6.16 10.46
N VAL A 216 -8.78 7.02 11.13
CA VAL A 216 -8.38 8.35 10.61
C VAL A 216 -7.17 8.21 9.69
N HIS A 217 -7.36 8.63 8.42
CA HIS A 217 -6.34 8.54 7.38
C HIS A 217 -6.13 9.88 6.70
N PHE A 218 -4.89 10.18 6.38
CA PHE A 218 -4.53 11.15 5.36
C PHE A 218 -4.32 10.41 4.04
N ALA A 219 -4.83 10.96 2.94
CA ALA A 219 -4.51 10.45 1.61
C ALA A 219 -4.08 11.58 0.67
N TYR A 220 -3.34 11.19 -0.32
CA TYR A 220 -2.93 12.08 -1.38
C TYR A 220 -3.04 11.36 -2.72
N THR A 221 -3.75 11.98 -3.65
CA THR A 221 -3.81 11.54 -5.03
C THR A 221 -3.35 12.66 -5.94
N GLN A 222 -2.53 12.32 -6.92
CA GLN A 222 -2.06 13.24 -7.95
C GLN A 222 -2.37 12.65 -9.32
N ARG A 223 -2.98 13.47 -10.20
CA ARG A 223 -3.27 13.13 -11.58
C ARG A 223 -2.54 14.07 -12.50
N LEU A 224 -1.69 13.52 -13.36
CA LEU A 224 -0.93 14.27 -14.36
C LEU A 224 -1.56 13.98 -15.72
N TYR A 225 -1.89 15.04 -16.45
CA TYR A 225 -2.48 14.98 -17.78
C TYR A 225 -1.46 15.52 -18.77
N TRP A 226 -0.96 14.64 -19.62
CA TRP A 226 0.18 14.89 -20.48
C TRP A 226 -0.25 15.06 -21.93
N ASP A 227 0.16 16.16 -22.54
CA ASP A 227 -0.04 16.49 -23.94
C ASP A 227 1.22 16.07 -24.71
N LEU A 228 1.21 14.84 -25.24
CA LEU A 228 2.40 14.24 -25.86
C LEU A 228 2.61 14.75 -27.29
N ASP A 229 1.55 15.23 -27.96
CA ASP A 229 1.61 15.70 -29.34
C ASP A 229 1.94 17.21 -29.45
N ALA A 230 1.96 17.95 -28.33
CA ALA A 230 2.35 19.35 -28.31
C ALA A 230 3.88 19.54 -28.30
N ASP A 231 4.36 20.69 -28.78
CA ASP A 231 5.76 21.08 -28.73
C ASP A 231 6.32 20.96 -27.31
N SER A 232 7.45 20.27 -27.13
CA SER A 232 8.07 19.96 -25.83
C SER A 232 7.23 19.08 -24.91
N SER A 233 6.17 18.46 -25.39
CA SER A 233 5.29 17.52 -24.67
C SER A 233 4.99 17.94 -23.21
N PRO A 234 4.32 19.08 -22.99
CA PRO A 234 4.09 19.61 -21.65
C PRO A 234 2.99 18.86 -20.90
N PHE A 235 3.00 18.91 -19.57
CA PHE A 235 1.81 18.57 -18.79
C PHE A 235 0.74 19.65 -18.98
N ARG A 236 -0.37 19.28 -19.58
CA ARG A 236 -1.55 20.13 -19.76
C ARG A 236 -2.09 20.63 -18.43
N ASN A 237 -2.20 19.71 -17.48
CA ASN A 237 -2.68 19.98 -16.13
C ASN A 237 -2.17 18.93 -15.15
N ILE A 238 -2.06 19.34 -13.88
CA ILE A 238 -1.80 18.43 -12.76
C ILE A 238 -2.85 18.74 -11.71
N ASP A 239 -3.61 17.73 -11.27
CA ASP A 239 -4.55 17.86 -10.17
C ASP A 239 -3.95 17.26 -8.91
N TYR A 240 -3.89 18.05 -7.83
CA TYR A 240 -3.40 17.70 -6.50
C TYR A 240 -4.61 17.52 -5.58
N MET A 241 -4.75 16.35 -4.97
CA MET A 241 -5.94 15.98 -4.20
C MET A 241 -5.57 15.42 -2.83
N PRO A 242 -5.11 16.27 -1.87
CA PRO A 242 -5.01 15.86 -0.47
C PRO A 242 -6.39 15.65 0.14
N GLU A 243 -6.49 14.66 1.03
CA GLU A 243 -7.74 14.21 1.63
C GLU A 243 -7.50 13.76 3.07
N LEU A 244 -8.40 14.13 3.97
CA LEU A 244 -8.45 13.61 5.34
C LEU A 244 -9.80 12.94 5.54
N PHE A 245 -9.81 11.67 5.94
CA PHE A 245 -11.04 10.91 6.06
C PHE A 245 -11.00 9.88 7.19
N TYR A 246 -12.17 9.50 7.61
CA TYR A 246 -12.39 8.35 8.49
C TYR A 246 -12.86 7.17 7.64
N LEU A 247 -12.09 6.08 7.70
CA LEU A 247 -12.42 4.81 7.05
C LEU A 247 -13.17 3.92 8.04
N PHE A 248 -14.43 3.65 7.75
CA PHE A 248 -15.21 2.65 8.46
C PHE A 248 -14.80 1.26 7.96
N PRO A 249 -14.24 0.40 8.83
CA PRO A 249 -13.83 -0.93 8.42
C PRO A 249 -15.06 -1.72 7.93
N ALA A 250 -14.88 -2.45 6.83
CA ALA A 250 -15.93 -3.31 6.31
C ALA A 250 -16.28 -4.39 7.35
N ARG A 251 -17.58 -4.53 7.63
CA ARG A 251 -18.13 -5.56 8.52
C ARG A 251 -19.13 -6.39 7.75
N GLU A 252 -19.03 -7.69 7.87
CA GLU A 252 -20.04 -8.59 7.35
C GLU A 252 -21.32 -8.44 8.19
N VAL A 253 -22.42 -8.14 7.52
CA VAL A 253 -23.73 -7.93 8.15
C VAL A 253 -24.70 -9.07 7.85
N ARG A 254 -24.46 -9.81 6.77
CA ARG A 254 -25.23 -10.97 6.34
C ARG A 254 -24.39 -11.75 5.33
N ASP A 255 -24.60 -13.06 5.24
CA ASP A 255 -23.94 -14.04 4.37
C ASP A 255 -23.22 -13.44 3.14
N GLY A 256 -21.94 -13.13 3.28
CA GLY A 256 -21.10 -12.54 2.24
C GLY A 256 -21.34 -11.05 1.95
N LEU A 257 -22.35 -10.39 2.54
CA LEU A 257 -22.56 -8.94 2.40
C LEU A 257 -21.75 -8.19 3.46
N ALA A 258 -20.74 -7.46 3.05
CA ALA A 258 -19.97 -6.57 3.91
C ALA A 258 -20.32 -5.10 3.66
N LEU A 259 -20.52 -4.33 4.73
CA LEU A 259 -20.75 -2.90 4.69
C LEU A 259 -19.55 -2.15 5.32
N GLY A 260 -19.11 -1.13 4.66
CA GLY A 260 -18.06 -0.20 5.09
C GLY A 260 -18.28 1.18 4.49
N GLY A 261 -17.23 1.96 4.39
CA GLY A 261 -17.34 3.26 3.74
C GLY A 261 -16.37 4.28 4.32
N GLN A 262 -16.53 5.52 3.90
CA GLN A 262 -15.68 6.62 4.38
C GLN A 262 -16.44 7.94 4.41
N ILE A 263 -16.02 8.82 5.32
CA ILE A 263 -16.45 10.22 5.42
C ILE A 263 -15.20 11.09 5.54
N GLY A 264 -15.14 12.19 4.81
CA GLY A 264 -13.92 13.00 4.82
C GLY A 264 -14.08 14.37 4.19
N VAL A 265 -12.96 15.06 4.19
CA VAL A 265 -12.75 16.34 3.52
C VAL A 265 -11.68 16.18 2.46
N GLN A 266 -11.90 16.75 1.29
CA GLN A 266 -10.98 16.68 0.17
C GLN A 266 -10.74 18.08 -0.37
N HIS A 267 -9.48 18.42 -0.58
CA HIS A 267 -9.08 19.56 -1.38
C HIS A 267 -8.64 19.06 -2.77
N GLU A 268 -9.02 19.77 -3.80
CA GLU A 268 -8.53 19.53 -5.17
C GLU A 268 -8.08 20.87 -5.74
N SER A 269 -6.85 20.94 -6.26
CA SER A 269 -6.32 22.14 -6.90
C SER A 269 -5.37 21.77 -8.03
N ASN A 270 -5.24 22.70 -9.01
CA ASN A 270 -4.33 22.48 -10.12
C ASN A 270 -2.97 23.17 -9.97
N GLY A 271 -2.69 23.81 -8.83
CA GLY A 271 -1.41 24.44 -8.54
C GLY A 271 -1.05 25.62 -9.45
N ARG A 272 -2.02 26.20 -10.16
CA ARG A 272 -1.81 27.35 -11.04
C ARG A 272 -2.29 28.62 -10.37
N ASP A 273 -1.83 29.75 -10.88
CA ASP A 273 -2.22 31.10 -10.44
C ASP A 273 -3.11 31.82 -11.47
N GLY A 274 -3.58 33.01 -11.12
CA GLY A 274 -4.34 33.90 -11.97
C GLY A 274 -5.58 33.27 -12.61
N ALA A 275 -5.81 33.54 -13.86
CA ALA A 275 -7.02 33.09 -14.60
C ALA A 275 -7.04 31.54 -14.82
N ALA A 276 -5.91 30.88 -14.67
CA ALA A 276 -5.81 29.43 -14.80
C ALA A 276 -5.94 28.68 -13.45
N SER A 277 -6.00 29.40 -12.32
CA SER A 277 -6.21 28.83 -11.00
C SER A 277 -7.56 28.11 -10.92
N ARG A 278 -7.55 26.89 -10.39
CA ARG A 278 -8.75 26.10 -10.12
C ARG A 278 -8.58 25.38 -8.78
N SER A 279 -9.61 25.48 -7.95
CA SER A 279 -9.63 24.76 -6.68
C SER A 279 -11.06 24.39 -6.25
N ALA A 280 -11.19 23.30 -5.53
CA ALA A 280 -12.44 22.85 -4.94
C ALA A 280 -12.18 22.19 -3.59
N ASN A 281 -12.90 22.63 -2.55
CA ASN A 281 -12.94 21.95 -1.28
C ASN A 281 -14.28 21.23 -1.15
N SER A 282 -14.28 20.02 -0.65
CA SER A 282 -15.53 19.27 -0.45
C SER A 282 -15.50 18.46 0.84
N VAL A 283 -16.68 18.33 1.43
CA VAL A 283 -16.95 17.34 2.48
C VAL A 283 -17.80 16.26 1.82
N TYR A 284 -17.49 15.01 2.05
CA TYR A 284 -18.18 13.90 1.40
C TYR A 284 -18.46 12.73 2.34
N VAL A 285 -19.41 11.88 1.93
CA VAL A 285 -19.71 10.57 2.51
C VAL A 285 -19.84 9.54 1.39
N GLN A 286 -19.31 8.34 1.63
CA GLN A 286 -19.35 7.23 0.69
C GLN A 286 -19.51 5.92 1.44
N PRO A 287 -20.74 5.46 1.73
CA PRO A 287 -20.98 4.09 2.15
C PRO A 287 -20.64 3.13 1.00
N VAL A 288 -20.15 1.94 1.32
CA VAL A 288 -19.80 0.90 0.34
C VAL A 288 -20.37 -0.44 0.82
N ALA A 289 -21.08 -1.10 -0.07
CA ALA A 289 -21.52 -2.48 0.09
C ALA A 289 -20.70 -3.38 -0.83
N THR A 290 -20.18 -4.49 -0.30
CA THR A 290 -19.42 -5.50 -1.07
C THR A 290 -20.06 -6.86 -0.87
N MET A 291 -20.31 -7.59 -1.98
CA MET A 291 -20.93 -8.91 -1.97
C MET A 291 -20.31 -9.83 -3.02
N PRO A 292 -20.27 -11.14 -2.79
CA PRO A 292 -19.95 -12.12 -3.82
C PRO A 292 -21.11 -12.20 -4.83
N VAL A 293 -20.77 -12.36 -6.11
CA VAL A 293 -21.76 -12.46 -7.19
C VAL A 293 -21.62 -13.75 -8.01
N GLY A 294 -20.88 -14.72 -7.49
CA GLY A 294 -20.66 -16.04 -8.10
C GLY A 294 -19.21 -16.30 -8.45
N GLY A 295 -18.74 -17.53 -8.24
CA GLY A 295 -17.32 -17.89 -8.32
C GLY A 295 -16.47 -16.97 -7.44
N ASP A 296 -15.33 -16.51 -7.94
CA ASP A 296 -14.41 -15.60 -7.24
C ASP A 296 -14.73 -14.12 -7.48
N TYR A 297 -15.88 -13.80 -8.10
CA TYR A 297 -16.26 -12.41 -8.40
C TYR A 297 -16.90 -11.75 -7.20
N LYS A 298 -16.49 -10.49 -6.97
CA LYS A 298 -17.03 -9.60 -5.97
C LYS A 298 -17.55 -8.33 -6.63
N LEU A 299 -18.73 -7.88 -6.18
CA LEU A 299 -19.32 -6.61 -6.56
C LEU A 299 -19.27 -5.68 -5.36
N SER A 300 -18.67 -4.49 -5.55
CA SER A 300 -18.72 -3.39 -4.59
C SER A 300 -19.48 -2.22 -5.21
N ILE A 301 -20.41 -1.67 -4.45
CA ILE A 301 -21.19 -0.49 -4.86
C ILE A 301 -21.10 0.54 -3.75
N GLY A 302 -20.80 1.80 -4.10
CA GLY A 302 -20.68 2.89 -3.15
C GLY A 302 -21.19 4.21 -3.72
N PRO A 303 -22.41 4.64 -3.41
CA PRO A 303 -22.83 6.00 -3.71
C PRO A 303 -21.96 7.00 -2.95
N ARG A 304 -21.55 8.07 -3.61
CA ARG A 304 -20.77 9.16 -2.99
C ARG A 304 -21.56 10.46 -3.10
N PHE A 305 -21.70 11.16 -2.01
CA PHE A 305 -22.34 12.47 -1.93
C PHE A 305 -21.37 13.48 -1.35
N TRP A 306 -21.35 14.69 -1.90
CA TRP A 306 -20.48 15.74 -1.40
C TRP A 306 -21.14 17.13 -1.49
N VAL A 307 -20.63 18.02 -0.65
CA VAL A 307 -20.92 19.44 -0.70
C VAL A 307 -19.63 20.21 -0.87
N TYR A 308 -19.65 21.21 -1.73
CA TYR A 308 -18.51 22.09 -1.95
C TYR A 308 -18.48 23.24 -0.93
N GLY A 309 -17.30 23.48 -0.36
CA GLY A 309 -17.00 24.60 0.52
C GLY A 309 -16.04 25.57 -0.16
N GLY A 310 -16.57 26.54 -0.91
CA GLY A 310 -15.77 27.54 -1.61
C GLY A 310 -15.35 27.11 -3.02
N LEU A 311 -15.85 27.84 -4.01
CA LEU A 311 -15.62 27.62 -5.44
C LEU A 311 -15.23 28.94 -6.12
N ARG A 312 -14.38 29.77 -5.46
CA ARG A 312 -14.07 31.13 -5.95
C ARG A 312 -13.48 31.13 -7.36
N ASP A 313 -12.57 30.18 -7.64
CA ASP A 313 -11.84 30.09 -8.90
C ASP A 313 -12.64 29.40 -10.01
N ASN A 314 -13.74 28.73 -9.66
CA ASN A 314 -14.59 27.96 -10.59
C ASN A 314 -16.04 27.90 -10.10
N PRO A 315 -16.78 29.04 -10.08
CA PRO A 315 -18.08 29.15 -9.40
C PRO A 315 -19.15 28.24 -9.96
N ASP A 316 -19.05 27.83 -11.22
CA ASP A 316 -19.97 26.94 -11.89
C ASP A 316 -19.53 25.47 -11.96
N LEU A 317 -18.47 25.08 -11.24
CA LEU A 317 -17.96 23.69 -11.18
C LEU A 317 -19.07 22.69 -10.84
N ARG A 318 -19.93 23.04 -9.88
CA ARG A 318 -21.06 22.21 -9.46
C ARG A 318 -22.00 21.87 -10.62
N ARG A 319 -22.16 22.77 -11.60
CA ARG A 319 -23.00 22.53 -12.76
C ARG A 319 -22.52 21.34 -13.58
N TYR A 320 -21.20 21.13 -13.67
CA TYR A 320 -20.58 20.10 -14.51
C TYR A 320 -20.25 18.82 -13.73
N ARG A 321 -19.79 18.93 -12.49
CA ARG A 321 -19.37 17.78 -11.68
C ARG A 321 -20.43 17.27 -10.70
N GLY A 322 -21.50 18.05 -10.46
CA GLY A 322 -22.59 17.67 -9.55
C GLY A 322 -22.17 17.58 -8.09
N ASN A 323 -23.00 16.91 -7.29
CA ASN A 323 -22.83 16.64 -5.87
C ASN A 323 -23.04 15.17 -5.52
N SER A 324 -23.18 14.30 -6.52
CA SER A 324 -23.39 12.87 -6.35
C SER A 324 -22.60 12.07 -7.36
N GLY A 325 -22.21 10.89 -6.97
CA GLY A 325 -21.48 9.94 -7.79
C GLY A 325 -21.79 8.53 -7.37
N LEU A 326 -21.28 7.60 -8.15
CA LEU A 326 -21.41 6.17 -7.91
C LEU A 326 -20.08 5.51 -8.19
N PHE A 327 -19.56 4.84 -7.17
CA PHE A 327 -18.47 3.88 -7.28
C PHE A 327 -19.05 2.49 -7.53
N VAL A 328 -18.56 1.80 -8.54
CA VAL A 328 -18.86 0.39 -8.82
C VAL A 328 -17.57 -0.32 -9.11
N GLN A 329 -17.35 -1.45 -8.45
CA GLN A 329 -16.24 -2.33 -8.76
C GLN A 329 -16.75 -3.77 -8.89
N LEU A 330 -16.46 -4.41 -10.00
CA LEU A 330 -16.77 -5.80 -10.26
C LEU A 330 -15.49 -6.52 -10.68
N GLY A 331 -15.15 -7.61 -10.02
CA GLY A 331 -13.96 -8.36 -10.41
C GLY A 331 -13.52 -9.42 -9.44
N GLN A 332 -12.38 -9.99 -9.75
CA GLN A 332 -11.68 -11.01 -8.98
C GLN A 332 -10.42 -10.42 -8.36
N ASP A 333 -9.97 -10.95 -7.22
CA ASP A 333 -8.73 -10.51 -6.59
C ASP A 333 -7.51 -10.79 -7.49
N GLU A 334 -7.50 -11.94 -8.17
CA GLU A 334 -6.39 -12.39 -9.02
C GLU A 334 -6.76 -12.45 -10.53
N GLY A 335 -7.83 -11.81 -10.96
CA GLY A 335 -8.32 -11.85 -12.33
C GLY A 335 -8.70 -10.47 -12.88
N TRP A 336 -9.72 -10.43 -13.71
CA TRP A 336 -10.29 -9.18 -14.21
C TRP A 336 -10.90 -8.34 -13.11
N ARG A 337 -10.70 -7.02 -13.21
CA ARG A 337 -11.37 -6.04 -12.35
C ARG A 337 -11.77 -4.81 -13.16
N LEU A 338 -13.06 -4.54 -13.17
CA LEU A 338 -13.66 -3.32 -13.69
C LEU A 338 -13.98 -2.40 -12.52
N THR A 339 -13.51 -1.17 -12.57
CA THR A 339 -13.84 -0.12 -11.58
C THR A 339 -14.41 1.07 -12.32
N SER A 340 -15.48 1.68 -11.80
CA SER A 340 -16.07 2.91 -12.33
C SER A 340 -16.31 3.91 -11.22
N ASN A 341 -15.87 5.14 -11.44
CA ASN A 341 -16.15 6.32 -10.60
C ASN A 341 -16.96 7.31 -11.44
N SER A 342 -18.27 7.29 -11.29
CA SER A 342 -19.18 8.16 -12.03
C SER A 342 -19.61 9.37 -11.21
N ARG A 343 -19.90 10.47 -11.88
CA ARG A 343 -20.39 11.70 -11.25
C ARG A 343 -21.63 12.16 -11.99
N PHE A 344 -22.62 12.68 -11.25
CA PHE A 344 -23.89 13.09 -11.83
C PHE A 344 -24.37 14.41 -11.23
N ASN A 345 -24.91 15.25 -12.10
CA ASN A 345 -25.70 16.41 -11.72
C ASN A 345 -27.10 16.28 -12.33
N PHE A 346 -28.03 15.79 -11.55
CA PHE A 346 -29.41 15.58 -12.01
C PHE A 346 -30.11 16.89 -12.43
N GLY A 347 -29.70 18.04 -11.87
CA GLY A 347 -30.29 19.35 -12.21
C GLY A 347 -29.82 19.90 -13.55
N SER A 348 -28.59 19.59 -14.00
CA SER A 348 -28.05 20.11 -15.27
C SER A 348 -27.97 19.04 -16.36
N GLY A 349 -28.18 17.75 -16.03
CA GLY A 349 -27.97 16.61 -16.92
C GLY A 349 -26.50 16.36 -17.28
N LYS A 350 -25.55 16.96 -16.55
CA LYS A 350 -24.12 16.83 -16.80
C LYS A 350 -23.51 15.85 -15.81
N GLY A 351 -22.34 15.32 -16.20
CA GLY A 351 -21.61 14.38 -15.36
C GLY A 351 -20.47 13.74 -16.12
N ALA A 352 -19.90 12.70 -15.57
CA ALA A 352 -18.84 11.93 -16.21
C ALA A 352 -18.85 10.49 -15.72
N ILE A 353 -18.36 9.61 -16.57
CA ILE A 353 -17.99 8.25 -16.27
C ILE A 353 -16.46 8.14 -16.43
N ASP A 354 -15.78 7.71 -15.38
CA ASP A 354 -14.35 7.40 -15.35
C ASP A 354 -14.24 5.92 -14.99
N ALA A 355 -13.85 5.07 -15.96
CA ALA A 355 -13.87 3.63 -15.80
C ALA A 355 -12.51 3.02 -16.15
N GLU A 356 -12.13 1.98 -15.42
CA GLU A 356 -10.85 1.32 -15.47
C GLU A 356 -11.05 -0.19 -15.54
N LEU A 357 -10.33 -0.87 -16.44
CA LEU A 357 -10.31 -2.30 -16.55
C LEU A 357 -8.89 -2.80 -16.37
N SER A 358 -8.67 -3.73 -15.46
CA SER A 358 -7.34 -4.25 -15.17
C SER A 358 -7.27 -5.77 -15.20
N TYR A 359 -6.09 -6.30 -15.59
CA TYR A 359 -5.80 -7.72 -15.61
C TYR A 359 -4.34 -7.98 -15.18
N PRO A 360 -4.03 -8.95 -14.30
CA PRO A 360 -2.66 -9.24 -13.88
C PRO A 360 -1.78 -9.69 -15.04
N LEU A 361 -0.68 -9.01 -15.30
CA LEU A 361 0.30 -9.42 -16.31
C LEU A 361 1.04 -10.71 -15.91
N SER A 362 1.09 -11.01 -14.63
CA SER A 362 1.63 -12.29 -14.12
C SER A 362 0.96 -13.52 -14.74
N ARG A 363 -0.32 -13.40 -15.14
CA ARG A 363 -1.06 -14.49 -15.79
C ARG A 363 -0.87 -14.56 -17.31
N LEU A 364 -0.28 -13.52 -17.92
CA LEU A 364 -0.09 -13.43 -19.37
C LEU A 364 1.36 -13.67 -19.80
N ILE A 365 2.33 -13.28 -18.93
CA ILE A 365 3.74 -13.25 -19.30
C ILE A 365 4.54 -14.16 -18.35
N ASP A 366 4.65 -13.80 -17.06
CA ASP A 366 5.46 -14.49 -16.06
C ASP A 366 4.93 -14.19 -14.67
N GLU A 367 4.87 -15.18 -13.77
CA GLU A 367 4.36 -15.05 -12.40
C GLU A 367 5.16 -14.03 -11.55
N GLN A 368 6.38 -13.72 -11.92
CA GLN A 368 7.22 -12.73 -11.25
C GLN A 368 6.84 -11.28 -11.57
N VAL A 369 6.08 -11.05 -12.64
CA VAL A 369 5.66 -9.70 -13.06
C VAL A 369 4.53 -9.20 -12.16
N LYS A 370 4.82 -8.21 -11.32
CA LYS A 370 3.86 -7.59 -10.38
C LYS A 370 3.19 -6.34 -10.96
N LEU A 371 2.77 -6.42 -12.23
CA LEU A 371 2.12 -5.34 -12.96
C LEU A 371 0.75 -5.81 -13.47
N TYR A 372 -0.08 -4.83 -13.83
CA TYR A 372 -1.39 -5.05 -14.43
C TYR A 372 -1.44 -4.40 -15.81
N LEU A 373 -2.01 -5.09 -16.79
CA LEU A 373 -2.52 -4.45 -17.99
C LEU A 373 -3.69 -3.57 -17.57
N PHE A 374 -3.71 -2.31 -18.03
CA PHE A 374 -4.66 -1.32 -17.55
C PHE A 374 -5.28 -0.55 -18.71
N GLY A 375 -6.60 -0.63 -18.83
CA GLY A 375 -7.40 0.14 -19.75
C GLY A 375 -8.17 1.22 -18.98
N HIS A 376 -8.26 2.42 -19.55
CA HIS A 376 -8.93 3.56 -18.95
C HIS A 376 -9.87 4.21 -19.97
N VAL A 377 -11.09 4.46 -19.55
CA VAL A 377 -12.11 5.18 -20.33
C VAL A 377 -12.63 6.35 -19.51
N PHE A 378 -12.65 7.51 -20.12
CA PHE A 378 -13.33 8.67 -19.57
C PHE A 378 -14.33 9.22 -20.59
N THR A 379 -15.55 9.56 -20.15
CA THR A 379 -16.51 10.30 -20.97
C THR A 379 -17.33 11.25 -20.11
N GLY A 380 -17.48 12.49 -20.54
CA GLY A 380 -18.22 13.49 -19.80
C GLY A 380 -17.46 14.78 -19.55
N TYR A 381 -17.83 15.50 -18.50
CA TYR A 381 -17.27 16.80 -18.13
C TYR A 381 -16.26 16.66 -16.99
N GLY A 382 -15.22 17.53 -17.03
CA GLY A 382 -14.29 17.70 -15.92
C GLY A 382 -13.37 16.53 -15.71
N GLU A 383 -12.75 16.04 -16.78
CA GLU A 383 -11.69 15.03 -16.68
C GLU A 383 -10.57 15.50 -15.76
N ASN A 384 -10.15 16.75 -15.91
CA ASN A 384 -9.23 17.46 -15.03
C ASN A 384 -9.87 18.75 -14.50
N LEU A 385 -9.23 19.38 -13.54
CA LEU A 385 -9.79 20.57 -12.90
C LEU A 385 -9.69 21.83 -13.79
N LEU A 386 -8.65 21.94 -14.62
CA LEU A 386 -8.49 23.07 -15.54
C LEU A 386 -9.63 23.12 -16.58
N ASP A 387 -9.97 21.96 -17.15
CA ASP A 387 -10.98 21.82 -18.21
C ASP A 387 -12.32 21.28 -17.64
N TYR A 388 -12.66 21.64 -16.38
CA TYR A 388 -13.83 21.09 -15.69
C TYR A 388 -15.16 21.26 -16.41
N ASN A 389 -15.27 22.29 -17.26
CA ASN A 389 -16.47 22.64 -18.04
C ASN A 389 -16.42 22.13 -19.48
N ARG A 390 -15.40 21.37 -19.88
CA ARG A 390 -15.28 20.77 -21.21
C ARG A 390 -15.71 19.32 -21.19
N HIS A 391 -16.48 18.93 -22.20
CA HIS A 391 -16.79 17.52 -22.44
C HIS A 391 -15.62 16.85 -23.17
N ALA A 392 -15.22 15.69 -22.70
CA ALA A 392 -14.19 14.88 -23.34
C ALA A 392 -14.58 13.40 -23.35
N THR A 393 -14.13 12.67 -24.37
CA THR A 393 -14.13 11.20 -24.40
C THR A 393 -12.72 10.73 -24.66
N ARG A 394 -12.23 9.81 -23.81
CA ARG A 394 -10.88 9.29 -23.84
C ARG A 394 -10.90 7.77 -23.71
N LEU A 395 -10.04 7.13 -24.48
CA LEU A 395 -9.69 5.73 -24.32
C LEU A 395 -8.17 5.64 -24.25
N ARG A 396 -7.67 5.06 -23.19
CA ARG A 396 -6.24 4.91 -22.94
C ARG A 396 -5.92 3.49 -22.51
N ILE A 397 -4.70 3.05 -22.82
CA ILE A 397 -4.17 1.75 -22.42
C ILE A 397 -2.78 1.93 -21.84
N GLY A 398 -2.39 1.07 -20.91
CA GLY A 398 -1.07 1.11 -20.29
C GLY A 398 -0.91 0.09 -19.20
N ILE A 399 -0.17 0.45 -18.18
CA ILE A 399 0.17 -0.43 -17.06
C ILE A 399 -0.18 0.23 -15.72
N ALA A 400 -0.49 -0.62 -14.73
CA ALA A 400 -0.63 -0.21 -13.34
C ALA A 400 0.27 -1.08 -12.44
N ILE A 401 0.76 -0.49 -11.36
CA ILE A 401 1.46 -1.18 -10.27
C ILE A 401 0.51 -1.48 -9.10
N VAL A 402 -0.59 -0.73 -9.01
CA VAL A 402 -1.69 -0.92 -8.05
C VAL A 402 -3.01 -0.74 -8.78
N ARG A 403 -4.02 -1.54 -8.45
CA ARG A 403 -5.36 -1.48 -9.05
C ARG A 403 -6.49 -1.52 -8.01
#